data_c75a74f618a2463f0fa2ae27354e42e3
#
_entry.id   c75a74f618a2463f0fa2ae27354e42e3
#
_cell.length_a   1.000
_cell.length_b   1.000
_cell.length_c   1.000
_cell.angle_alpha   90.00
_cell.angle_beta   90.00
_cell.angle_gamma   90.00
#
_symmetry.space_group_name_H-M   'P 1'
#
loop_
_entity.id
_entity.type
_entity.pdbx_description
1 polymer ?
#
loop_
_entity_poly.entity_id
_entity_poly.type
_entity_poly.pdbx_seq_one_letter_code
_entity_poly.pdbx_strand_id
1 'polypeptide(L)'
;MKNQRKTYTTLFLAIAGTVIFILFLLFIPDMSTTLINTVPERPPELGIVDTNQALITSAVAIDKENVKSIISAMARPKEYFSETQSVLSHESGSATYTRRRWVRENLTRVDLVSQSQTMHYVYTSDNVYVWRSGSRTYYTASRGEFEPDDAQMMMSYEDILIADDTDIVSAGLATYDSTPCIYAELRSPLTGYTERYWVSTTTGLLLHGETLNTQASVVYSITATQTDISEQAADNFKLPDGRIPE
;
A
#
# COMPACT_ATOMS: atom_id res chain seq x y z
N MET A 1 -16.09 44.84 13.69
CA MET A 1 -16.22 43.66 14.58
C MET A 1 -16.59 42.33 13.89
N LYS A 2 -17.03 42.34 12.62
CA LYS A 2 -17.48 41.10 11.91
C LYS A 2 -16.34 40.20 11.40
N ASN A 3 -15.14 40.76 11.14
CA ASN A 3 -13.98 40.01 10.62
C ASN A 3 -13.18 39.23 11.68
N GLN A 4 -13.16 39.69 12.92
CA GLN A 4 -12.43 39.00 13.99
C GLN A 4 -13.10 37.65 14.36
N ARG A 5 -14.42 37.56 14.34
CA ARG A 5 -15.12 36.30 14.65
C ARG A 5 -14.83 35.18 13.64
N LYS A 6 -14.69 35.50 12.33
CA LYS A 6 -14.35 34.51 11.31
C LYS A 6 -12.94 33.95 11.51
N THR A 7 -11.97 34.80 11.89
CA THR A 7 -10.58 34.35 12.10
C THR A 7 -10.45 33.44 13.32
N TYR A 8 -11.17 33.69 14.41
CA TYR A 8 -11.15 32.81 15.58
C TYR A 8 -11.84 31.46 15.31
N THR A 9 -12.91 31.43 14.51
CA THR A 9 -13.60 30.16 14.15
C THR A 9 -12.70 29.29 13.26
N THR A 10 -11.97 29.89 12.32
CA THR A 10 -11.04 29.16 11.44
C THR A 10 -9.84 28.62 12.23
N LEU A 11 -9.31 29.42 13.16
CA LEU A 11 -8.20 29.02 14.03
C LEU A 11 -8.62 27.88 14.97
N PHE A 12 -9.82 27.95 15.53
CA PHE A 12 -10.35 26.91 16.42
C PHE A 12 -10.59 25.57 15.69
N LEU A 13 -11.10 25.61 14.46
CA LEU A 13 -11.28 24.43 13.61
C LEU A 13 -9.94 23.79 13.22
N ALA A 14 -8.91 24.60 12.91
CA ALA A 14 -7.58 24.11 12.61
C ALA A 14 -6.95 23.41 13.83
N ILE A 15 -7.05 24.00 15.02
CA ILE A 15 -6.51 23.41 16.26
C ILE A 15 -7.28 22.15 16.64
N ALA A 16 -8.59 22.14 16.51
CA ALA A 16 -9.41 20.95 16.79
C ALA A 16 -9.08 19.80 15.83
N GLY A 17 -8.88 20.07 14.53
CA GLY A 17 -8.46 19.09 13.54
C GLY A 17 -7.11 18.47 13.88
N THR A 18 -6.13 19.31 14.28
CA THR A 18 -4.79 18.84 14.66
C THR A 18 -4.82 17.97 15.93
N VAL A 19 -5.63 18.34 16.92
CA VAL A 19 -5.77 17.55 18.16
C VAL A 19 -6.44 16.20 17.90
N ILE A 20 -7.47 16.16 17.04
CA ILE A 20 -8.13 14.90 16.66
C ILE A 20 -7.17 14.01 15.88
N PHE A 21 -6.35 14.58 14.99
CA PHE A 21 -5.34 13.84 14.23
C PHE A 21 -4.26 13.25 15.15
N ILE A 22 -3.75 14.04 16.11
CA ILE A 22 -2.77 13.55 17.10
C ILE A 22 -3.39 12.44 17.98
N LEU A 23 -4.64 12.59 18.41
CA LEU A 23 -5.34 11.56 19.19
C LEU A 23 -5.55 10.29 18.36
N PHE A 24 -5.84 10.41 17.08
CA PHE A 24 -5.97 9.27 16.16
C PHE A 24 -4.64 8.49 16.06
N LEU A 25 -3.50 9.20 15.94
CA LEU A 25 -2.16 8.58 15.90
C LEU A 25 -1.80 7.86 17.23
N LEU A 26 -2.32 8.31 18.37
CA LEU A 26 -2.06 7.69 19.67
C LEU A 26 -2.91 6.43 19.95
N PHE A 27 -3.96 6.19 19.16
CA PHE A 27 -4.87 5.06 19.33
C PHE A 27 -4.73 3.98 18.25
N ILE A 28 -3.78 4.10 17.30
CA ILE A 28 -3.46 3.02 16.37
C ILE A 28 -2.60 2.01 17.14
N PRO A 29 -3.12 0.82 17.50
CA PRO A 29 -2.26 -0.22 18.07
C PRO A 29 -1.22 -0.62 17.01
N ASP A 30 -0.03 -0.91 17.49
CA ASP A 30 1.14 -1.34 16.74
C ASP A 30 0.83 -2.64 15.95
N MET A 31 0.17 -2.51 14.79
CA MET A 31 -0.29 -3.65 13.96
C MET A 31 0.69 -4.03 12.85
N SER A 32 1.76 -3.26 12.67
CA SER A 32 2.66 -3.45 11.52
C SER A 32 3.62 -4.63 11.65
N THR A 33 3.77 -5.23 12.82
CA THR A 33 4.80 -6.26 13.04
C THR A 33 4.34 -7.71 12.90
N THR A 34 3.03 -7.98 12.82
CA THR A 34 2.53 -9.37 12.90
C THR A 34 2.21 -10.01 11.55
N LEU A 35 2.10 -9.23 10.46
CA LEU A 35 1.62 -9.75 9.17
C LEU A 35 2.71 -10.28 8.22
N ILE A 36 4.00 -10.00 8.52
CA ILE A 36 5.09 -10.40 7.61
C ILE A 36 5.46 -11.90 7.73
N ASN A 37 5.03 -12.58 8.81
CA ASN A 37 5.52 -13.92 9.12
C ASN A 37 4.56 -15.08 8.82
N THR A 38 3.44 -14.87 8.16
CA THR A 38 2.51 -15.97 7.83
C THR A 38 2.23 -16.07 6.32
N VAL A 39 3.26 -15.95 5.48
CA VAL A 39 3.13 -16.42 4.10
C VAL A 39 3.15 -17.94 4.12
N PRO A 40 2.10 -18.63 3.65
CA PRO A 40 2.12 -20.08 3.53
C PRO A 40 3.32 -20.50 2.69
N GLU A 41 4.08 -21.48 3.18
CA GLU A 41 5.24 -22.01 2.47
C GLU A 41 4.79 -22.56 1.11
N ARG A 42 5.36 -22.05 0.01
CA ARG A 42 5.00 -22.43 -1.37
C ARG A 42 5.29 -23.91 -1.59
N PRO A 43 4.41 -24.66 -2.26
CA PRO A 43 4.77 -25.95 -2.83
C PRO A 43 5.99 -25.80 -3.74
N PRO A 44 7.02 -26.63 -3.62
CA PRO A 44 8.33 -26.39 -4.25
C PRO A 44 8.41 -26.49 -5.78
N GLU A 45 7.34 -26.86 -6.47
CA GLU A 45 7.41 -27.25 -7.89
C GLU A 45 6.58 -26.42 -8.87
N LEU A 46 5.66 -25.58 -8.40
CA LEU A 46 4.82 -24.77 -9.29
C LEU A 46 5.27 -23.30 -9.32
N GLY A 47 5.30 -22.70 -10.51
CA GLY A 47 5.49 -21.26 -10.67
C GLY A 47 4.36 -20.47 -9.99
N ILE A 48 4.59 -19.19 -9.69
CA ILE A 48 3.58 -18.32 -9.03
C ILE A 48 2.28 -18.31 -9.82
N VAL A 49 2.37 -18.15 -11.12
CA VAL A 49 1.23 -18.09 -12.04
C VAL A 49 0.40 -19.38 -11.97
N ASP A 50 1.06 -20.53 -12.08
CA ASP A 50 0.40 -21.83 -12.06
C ASP A 50 -0.25 -22.13 -10.71
N THR A 51 0.43 -21.76 -9.61
CA THR A 51 -0.07 -21.90 -8.25
C THR A 51 -1.35 -21.08 -8.05
N ASN A 52 -1.33 -19.80 -8.44
CA ASN A 52 -2.47 -18.91 -8.31
C ASN A 52 -3.62 -19.34 -9.23
N GLN A 53 -3.32 -19.76 -10.46
CA GLN A 53 -4.33 -20.26 -11.39
C GLN A 53 -5.01 -21.52 -10.86
N ALA A 54 -4.25 -22.46 -10.29
CA ALA A 54 -4.81 -23.67 -9.68
C ALA A 54 -5.71 -23.33 -8.48
N LEU A 55 -5.28 -22.40 -7.61
CA LEU A 55 -6.06 -21.92 -6.46
C LEU A 55 -7.41 -21.34 -6.92
N ILE A 56 -7.40 -20.42 -7.88
CA ILE A 56 -8.61 -19.77 -8.37
C ILE A 56 -9.53 -20.75 -9.07
N THR A 57 -8.98 -21.68 -9.86
CA THR A 57 -9.77 -22.71 -10.55
C THR A 57 -10.41 -23.70 -9.58
N SER A 58 -9.77 -23.94 -8.42
CA SER A 58 -10.31 -24.82 -7.38
C SER A 58 -11.41 -24.17 -6.54
N ALA A 59 -11.49 -22.85 -6.53
CA ALA A 59 -12.53 -22.12 -5.82
C ALA A 59 -13.87 -22.25 -6.57
N VAL A 60 -14.93 -22.63 -5.85
CA VAL A 60 -16.29 -22.77 -6.42
C VAL A 60 -16.82 -21.40 -6.86
N ALA A 61 -16.59 -20.38 -6.04
CA ALA A 61 -16.85 -18.98 -6.34
C ALA A 61 -15.97 -18.14 -5.41
N ILE A 62 -15.63 -16.92 -5.82
CA ILE A 62 -15.02 -15.93 -4.94
C ILE A 62 -16.10 -14.96 -4.51
N ASP A 63 -16.26 -14.82 -3.21
CA ASP A 63 -17.26 -13.96 -2.58
C ASP A 63 -16.69 -13.31 -1.30
N LYS A 64 -17.49 -12.50 -0.62
CA LYS A 64 -17.07 -11.77 0.58
C LYS A 64 -16.73 -12.70 1.76
N GLU A 65 -17.28 -13.92 1.81
CA GLU A 65 -17.06 -14.89 2.87
C GLU A 65 -15.69 -15.59 2.74
N ASN A 66 -15.14 -15.70 1.52
CA ASN A 66 -13.92 -16.48 1.27
C ASN A 66 -12.75 -15.66 0.68
N VAL A 67 -12.96 -14.41 0.26
CA VAL A 67 -11.94 -13.60 -0.42
C VAL A 67 -10.66 -13.43 0.40
N LYS A 68 -10.74 -13.26 1.70
CA LYS A 68 -9.56 -13.15 2.60
C LYS A 68 -8.73 -14.44 2.56
N SER A 69 -9.39 -15.58 2.68
CA SER A 69 -8.69 -16.86 2.67
C SER A 69 -8.03 -17.14 1.31
N ILE A 70 -8.68 -16.77 0.21
CA ILE A 70 -8.14 -16.94 -1.14
C ILE A 70 -6.95 -15.99 -1.34
N ILE A 71 -7.08 -14.70 -1.02
CA ILE A 71 -5.99 -13.72 -1.13
C ILE A 71 -4.81 -14.12 -0.22
N SER A 72 -5.08 -14.62 0.98
CA SER A 72 -4.03 -15.11 1.89
C SER A 72 -3.26 -16.30 1.32
N ALA A 73 -3.95 -17.22 0.65
CA ALA A 73 -3.36 -18.42 0.05
C ALA A 73 -2.61 -18.16 -1.27
N MET A 74 -2.77 -16.98 -1.89
CA MET A 74 -2.09 -16.65 -3.14
C MET A 74 -0.58 -16.64 -2.97
N ALA A 75 0.12 -17.25 -3.92
CA ALA A 75 1.56 -17.13 -4.05
C ALA A 75 1.95 -15.73 -4.54
N ARG A 76 3.02 -15.18 -3.98
CA ARG A 76 3.56 -13.87 -4.35
C ARG A 76 5.04 -13.95 -4.69
N PRO A 77 5.56 -13.10 -5.60
CA PRO A 77 6.98 -13.07 -5.91
C PRO A 77 7.79 -12.64 -4.68
N LYS A 78 8.89 -13.37 -4.42
CA LYS A 78 9.86 -13.00 -3.37
C LYS A 78 10.75 -11.84 -3.82
N GLU A 79 10.94 -11.73 -5.12
CA GLU A 79 11.69 -10.65 -5.76
C GLU A 79 10.85 -10.04 -6.85
N TYR A 80 10.74 -8.71 -6.85
CA TYR A 80 10.03 -7.98 -7.89
C TYR A 80 10.37 -6.49 -7.88
N PHE A 81 10.09 -5.87 -8.99
CA PHE A 81 9.96 -4.42 -9.13
C PHE A 81 8.50 -4.07 -9.39
N SER A 82 8.03 -2.99 -8.79
CA SER A 82 6.75 -2.39 -9.16
C SER A 82 6.85 -0.87 -9.19
N GLU A 83 6.25 -0.26 -10.21
CA GLU A 83 5.99 1.17 -10.24
C GLU A 83 4.48 1.38 -10.11
N THR A 84 4.09 2.26 -9.20
CA THR A 84 2.69 2.63 -8.98
C THR A 84 2.53 4.13 -9.09
N GLN A 85 1.39 4.56 -9.64
CA GLN A 85 0.96 5.94 -9.65
C GLN A 85 -0.24 6.08 -8.73
N SER A 86 -0.17 7.01 -7.78
CA SER A 86 -1.30 7.38 -6.95
C SER A 86 -1.77 8.80 -7.24
N VAL A 87 -3.08 8.99 -7.20
CA VAL A 87 -3.74 10.26 -7.41
C VAL A 87 -4.62 10.57 -6.21
N LEU A 88 -4.31 11.65 -5.53
CA LEU A 88 -5.14 12.21 -4.46
C LEU A 88 -5.94 13.37 -5.03
N SER A 89 -7.26 13.26 -4.99
CA SER A 89 -8.19 14.26 -5.50
C SER A 89 -8.82 15.06 -4.36
N HIS A 90 -8.85 16.37 -4.49
CA HIS A 90 -9.50 17.29 -3.56
C HIS A 90 -10.19 18.42 -4.34
N GLU A 91 -11.02 19.22 -3.67
CA GLU A 91 -11.84 20.25 -4.30
C GLU A 91 -11.05 21.26 -5.16
N SER A 92 -9.80 21.54 -4.80
CA SER A 92 -8.94 22.53 -5.48
C SER A 92 -8.03 21.91 -6.55
N GLY A 93 -8.11 20.61 -6.83
CA GLY A 93 -7.30 19.92 -7.84
C GLY A 93 -6.91 18.49 -7.45
N SER A 94 -5.85 17.98 -8.06
CA SER A 94 -5.32 16.66 -7.74
C SER A 94 -3.80 16.70 -7.60
N ALA A 95 -3.27 15.84 -6.74
CA ALA A 95 -1.84 15.58 -6.61
C ALA A 95 -1.54 14.17 -7.10
N THR A 96 -0.48 14.02 -7.90
CA THR A 96 -0.03 12.73 -8.43
C THR A 96 1.35 12.42 -7.87
N TYR A 97 1.52 11.20 -7.43
CA TYR A 97 2.77 10.67 -6.90
C TYR A 97 3.15 9.40 -7.64
N THR A 98 4.43 9.20 -7.92
CA THR A 98 4.95 7.96 -8.45
C THR A 98 5.79 7.29 -7.38
N ARG A 99 5.58 6.01 -7.19
CA ARG A 99 6.36 5.18 -6.29
C ARG A 99 6.98 4.03 -7.07
N ARG A 100 8.28 3.80 -6.84
CA ARG A 100 9.01 2.64 -7.34
C ARG A 100 9.40 1.78 -6.16
N ARG A 101 9.10 0.49 -6.23
CA ARG A 101 9.42 -0.47 -5.19
C ARG A 101 10.21 -1.61 -5.78
N TRP A 102 11.35 -1.91 -5.17
CA TRP A 102 12.15 -3.10 -5.42
C TRP A 102 12.11 -3.96 -4.17
N VAL A 103 11.87 -5.24 -4.34
CA VAL A 103 11.88 -6.23 -3.27
C VAL A 103 12.86 -7.32 -3.66
N ARG A 104 13.73 -7.70 -2.72
CA ARG A 104 14.64 -8.82 -2.85
C ARG A 104 14.92 -9.39 -1.47
N GLU A 105 14.51 -10.64 -1.26
CA GLU A 105 14.67 -11.31 0.04
C GLU A 105 14.21 -10.43 1.22
N ASN A 106 15.14 -10.01 2.09
CA ASN A 106 14.86 -9.19 3.26
C ASN A 106 14.99 -7.68 2.99
N LEU A 107 15.32 -7.31 1.76
CA LEU A 107 15.51 -5.91 1.37
C LEU A 107 14.30 -5.40 0.61
N THR A 108 13.84 -4.23 1.00
CA THR A 108 12.86 -3.47 0.22
C THR A 108 13.39 -2.07 0.00
N ARG A 109 13.50 -1.64 -1.25
CA ARG A 109 13.73 -0.24 -1.59
C ARG A 109 12.44 0.38 -2.07
N VAL A 110 12.17 1.60 -1.61
CA VAL A 110 11.06 2.43 -2.07
C VAL A 110 11.61 3.81 -2.45
N ASP A 111 11.30 4.24 -3.67
CA ASP A 111 11.56 5.59 -4.14
C ASP A 111 10.22 6.32 -4.29
N LEU A 112 10.02 7.39 -3.52
CA LEU A 112 8.87 8.29 -3.65
C LEU A 112 9.28 9.47 -4.53
N VAL A 113 8.71 9.50 -5.73
CA VAL A 113 8.99 10.53 -6.73
C VAL A 113 7.90 11.59 -6.68
N SER A 114 8.27 12.80 -6.31
CA SER A 114 7.43 13.99 -6.41
C SER A 114 7.94 14.92 -7.50
N GLN A 115 7.19 15.98 -7.81
CA GLN A 115 7.57 16.94 -8.85
C GLN A 115 8.94 17.61 -8.62
N SER A 116 9.37 17.74 -7.38
CA SER A 116 10.58 18.51 -7.00
C SER A 116 11.74 17.64 -6.51
N GLN A 117 11.47 16.44 -6.04
CA GLN A 117 12.49 15.58 -5.43
C GLN A 117 12.08 14.12 -5.38
N THR A 118 13.08 13.25 -5.22
CA THR A 118 12.86 11.84 -4.89
C THR A 118 13.39 11.57 -3.49
N MET A 119 12.56 10.96 -2.66
CA MET A 119 12.95 10.38 -1.39
C MET A 119 13.20 8.89 -1.58
N HIS A 120 14.30 8.41 -1.05
CA HIS A 120 14.69 6.99 -1.10
C HIS A 120 14.62 6.38 0.28
N TYR A 121 14.06 5.19 0.35
CA TYR A 121 13.97 4.38 1.56
C TYR A 121 14.53 3.00 1.25
N VAL A 122 15.38 2.48 2.10
CA VAL A 122 15.78 1.07 2.06
C VAL A 122 15.47 0.46 3.43
N TYR A 123 14.67 -0.58 3.40
CA TYR A 123 14.25 -1.34 4.58
C TYR A 123 15.02 -2.65 4.63
N THR A 124 15.54 -2.97 5.81
CA THR A 124 16.02 -4.29 6.20
C THR A 124 15.05 -4.93 7.19
N SER A 125 15.41 -6.04 7.83
CA SER A 125 14.65 -6.59 8.96
C SER A 125 14.51 -5.61 10.12
N ASP A 126 15.56 -4.83 10.41
CA ASP A 126 15.70 -4.08 11.66
C ASP A 126 15.71 -2.57 11.47
N ASN A 127 16.10 -2.10 10.28
CA ASN A 127 16.36 -0.68 10.05
C ASN A 127 15.67 -0.16 8.80
N VAL A 128 15.46 1.15 8.78
CA VAL A 128 15.15 1.93 7.59
C VAL A 128 16.23 2.98 7.37
N TYR A 129 16.67 3.11 6.13
CA TYR A 129 17.65 4.09 5.65
C TYR A 129 16.94 5.06 4.74
N VAL A 130 17.06 6.37 5.01
CA VAL A 130 16.30 7.41 4.31
C VAL A 130 17.23 8.51 3.80
N TRP A 131 17.08 8.88 2.52
CA TRP A 131 17.82 10.00 1.94
C TRP A 131 17.06 10.65 0.78
N ARG A 132 17.50 11.84 0.42
CA ARG A 132 17.02 12.56 -0.79
C ARG A 132 17.97 12.33 -1.95
N SER A 133 17.45 12.32 -3.17
CA SER A 133 18.26 12.31 -4.38
C SER A 133 19.35 13.37 -4.33
N GLY A 134 20.58 12.99 -4.70
CA GLY A 134 21.77 13.84 -4.66
C GLY A 134 22.43 13.98 -3.28
N SER A 135 21.85 13.47 -2.21
CA SER A 135 22.52 13.41 -0.91
C SER A 135 23.61 12.35 -0.91
N ARG A 136 24.71 12.63 -0.20
CA ARG A 136 25.77 11.68 0.10
C ARG A 136 25.64 11.05 1.49
N THR A 137 24.67 11.51 2.25
CA THR A 137 24.38 11.05 3.61
C THR A 137 22.95 10.55 3.69
N TYR A 138 22.68 9.68 4.63
CA TYR A 138 21.37 9.14 4.91
C TYR A 138 21.09 9.16 6.41
N TYR A 139 19.83 9.14 6.76
CA TYR A 139 19.34 8.96 8.12
C TYR A 139 19.03 7.46 8.32
N THR A 140 19.28 6.94 9.52
CA THR A 140 18.91 5.56 9.90
C THR A 140 18.02 5.60 11.12
N ALA A 141 16.95 4.81 11.08
CA ALA A 141 16.07 4.58 12.22
C ALA A 141 15.77 3.08 12.35
N SER A 142 15.35 2.65 13.52
CA SER A 142 14.81 1.31 13.71
C SER A 142 13.47 1.17 12.97
N ARG A 143 13.23 -0.03 12.44
CA ARG A 143 11.96 -0.34 11.78
C ARG A 143 10.82 -0.20 12.79
N GLY A 144 9.74 0.48 12.41
CA GLY A 144 8.59 0.79 13.27
C GLY A 144 8.72 2.08 14.10
N GLU A 145 9.94 2.68 14.24
CA GLU A 145 10.10 4.01 14.84
C GLU A 145 9.89 5.14 13.83
N PHE A 146 10.12 4.85 12.57
CA PHE A 146 9.97 5.80 11.47
C PHE A 146 9.29 5.11 10.29
N GLU A 147 8.02 5.37 10.12
CA GLU A 147 7.32 5.10 8.88
C GLU A 147 6.90 6.43 8.27
N PRO A 148 7.26 6.71 7.01
CA PRO A 148 6.81 7.92 6.37
C PRO A 148 5.28 7.91 6.28
N ASP A 149 4.65 9.04 6.56
CA ASP A 149 3.18 9.21 6.45
C ASP A 149 2.64 8.71 5.10
N ASP A 150 3.43 8.90 4.04
CA ASP A 150 3.12 8.42 2.68
C ASP A 150 3.08 6.88 2.57
N ALA A 151 3.78 6.14 3.43
CA ALA A 151 3.74 4.67 3.43
C ALA A 151 2.45 4.14 4.07
N GLN A 152 1.90 4.88 5.04
CA GLN A 152 0.65 4.53 5.73
C GLN A 152 -0.60 4.80 4.88
N MET A 153 -0.50 5.66 3.87
CA MET A 153 -1.62 6.01 2.98
C MET A 153 -1.75 5.09 1.76
N MET A 154 -1.05 3.97 1.72
CA MET A 154 -0.99 3.13 0.53
C MET A 154 -1.88 1.93 0.66
N MET A 155 -2.84 1.87 -0.24
CA MET A 155 -3.64 0.67 -0.44
C MET A 155 -2.76 -0.50 -0.87
N SER A 156 -3.00 -1.65 -0.27
CA SER A 156 -2.35 -2.91 -0.61
C SER A 156 -3.35 -4.07 -0.49
N TYR A 157 -2.99 -5.25 -0.95
CA TYR A 157 -3.82 -6.45 -0.73
C TYR A 157 -3.92 -6.81 0.76
N GLU A 158 -2.98 -6.35 1.59
CA GLU A 158 -2.94 -6.61 3.03
C GLU A 158 -4.10 -5.94 3.74
N ASP A 159 -4.58 -4.80 3.24
CA ASP A 159 -5.74 -4.10 3.80
C ASP A 159 -6.99 -5.00 3.79
N ILE A 160 -7.15 -5.82 2.75
CA ILE A 160 -8.23 -6.81 2.69
C ILE A 160 -8.07 -7.87 3.77
N LEU A 161 -6.83 -8.29 4.05
CA LEU A 161 -6.55 -9.36 5.03
C LEU A 161 -6.79 -8.91 6.46
N ILE A 162 -6.53 -7.63 6.76
CA ILE A 162 -6.70 -7.07 8.12
C ILE A 162 -8.10 -6.51 8.38
N ALA A 163 -8.89 -6.24 7.33
CA ALA A 163 -10.26 -5.74 7.46
C ALA A 163 -11.12 -6.69 8.30
N ASP A 164 -12.10 -6.16 9.01
CA ASP A 164 -13.13 -6.99 9.62
C ASP A 164 -14.01 -7.63 8.53
N ASP A 165 -14.44 -8.87 8.74
CA ASP A 165 -15.26 -9.58 7.75
C ASP A 165 -16.57 -8.86 7.44
N THR A 166 -17.10 -8.11 8.42
CA THR A 166 -18.31 -7.29 8.28
C THR A 166 -18.13 -6.07 7.40
N ASP A 167 -16.89 -5.62 7.23
CA ASP A 167 -16.55 -4.45 6.41
C ASP A 167 -16.44 -4.81 4.93
N ILE A 168 -16.27 -6.10 4.61
CA ILE A 168 -16.25 -6.59 3.23
C ILE A 168 -17.69 -6.67 2.71
N VAL A 169 -18.03 -5.76 1.81
CA VAL A 169 -19.40 -5.66 1.27
C VAL A 169 -19.60 -6.43 -0.02
N SER A 170 -18.53 -6.62 -0.80
CA SER A 170 -18.55 -7.36 -2.06
C SER A 170 -17.18 -7.92 -2.41
N ALA A 171 -17.14 -9.09 -3.05
CA ALA A 171 -15.94 -9.64 -3.64
C ALA A 171 -16.28 -10.57 -4.83
N GLY A 172 -15.29 -10.82 -5.69
CA GLY A 172 -15.46 -11.70 -6.84
C GLY A 172 -14.29 -11.66 -7.81
N LEU A 173 -14.43 -12.39 -8.93
CA LEU A 173 -13.54 -12.25 -10.08
C LEU A 173 -13.94 -11.01 -10.89
N ALA A 174 -12.95 -10.24 -11.32
CA ALA A 174 -13.11 -9.08 -12.16
C ALA A 174 -11.96 -8.99 -13.17
N THR A 175 -12.03 -7.99 -14.04
CA THR A 175 -10.94 -7.65 -14.95
C THR A 175 -10.62 -6.16 -14.77
N TYR A 176 -9.36 -5.83 -14.64
CA TYR A 176 -8.88 -4.46 -14.66
C TYR A 176 -7.81 -4.32 -15.75
N ASP A 177 -8.01 -3.39 -16.66
CA ASP A 177 -7.14 -3.16 -17.84
C ASP A 177 -6.74 -4.48 -18.53
N SER A 178 -7.73 -5.30 -18.87
CA SER A 178 -7.58 -6.63 -19.49
C SER A 178 -6.87 -7.68 -18.62
N THR A 179 -6.50 -7.38 -17.39
CA THR A 179 -5.84 -8.31 -16.46
C THR A 179 -6.87 -8.92 -15.52
N PRO A 180 -6.95 -10.28 -15.42
CA PRO A 180 -7.83 -10.96 -14.46
C PRO A 180 -7.42 -10.62 -13.02
N CYS A 181 -8.40 -10.27 -12.18
CA CYS A 181 -8.20 -9.84 -10.81
C CYS A 181 -9.20 -10.49 -9.87
N ILE A 182 -8.83 -10.60 -8.60
CA ILE A 182 -9.77 -10.70 -7.50
C ILE A 182 -10.16 -9.27 -7.12
N TYR A 183 -11.44 -8.99 -7.17
CA TYR A 183 -12.03 -7.73 -6.69
C TYR A 183 -12.50 -7.90 -5.26
N ALA A 184 -12.26 -6.88 -4.44
CA ALA A 184 -12.87 -6.74 -3.12
C ALA A 184 -13.30 -5.29 -2.89
N GLU A 185 -14.45 -5.12 -2.24
CA GLU A 185 -14.97 -3.82 -1.82
C GLU A 185 -15.18 -3.83 -0.31
N LEU A 186 -14.55 -2.87 0.37
CA LEU A 186 -14.62 -2.67 1.81
C LEU A 186 -15.34 -1.36 2.10
N ARG A 187 -16.06 -1.30 3.21
CA ARG A 187 -16.70 -0.08 3.67
C ARG A 187 -16.31 0.22 5.11
N SER A 188 -15.62 1.33 5.31
CA SER A 188 -15.24 1.78 6.64
C SER A 188 -16.47 2.18 7.45
N PRO A 189 -16.74 1.56 8.61
CA PRO A 189 -17.86 1.92 9.47
C PRO A 189 -17.67 3.30 10.12
N LEU A 190 -16.42 3.75 10.27
CA LEU A 190 -16.08 5.02 10.92
C LEU A 190 -16.27 6.21 9.99
N THR A 191 -15.81 6.11 8.75
CA THR A 191 -15.82 7.23 7.79
C THR A 191 -16.96 7.15 6.79
N GLY A 192 -17.53 5.95 6.58
CA GLY A 192 -18.48 5.65 5.53
C GLY A 192 -17.87 5.62 4.13
N TYR A 193 -16.53 5.71 4.04
CA TYR A 193 -15.83 5.61 2.78
C TYR A 193 -15.83 4.17 2.29
N THR A 194 -15.78 4.03 0.97
CA THR A 194 -15.69 2.73 0.29
C THR A 194 -14.32 2.59 -0.34
N GLU A 195 -13.68 1.46 -0.12
CA GLU A 195 -12.39 1.12 -0.71
C GLU A 195 -12.56 -0.07 -1.64
N ARG A 196 -11.97 0.01 -2.81
CA ARG A 196 -12.03 -1.03 -3.84
C ARG A 196 -10.64 -1.48 -4.21
N TYR A 197 -10.47 -2.77 -4.35
CA TYR A 197 -9.19 -3.42 -4.59
C TYR A 197 -9.28 -4.39 -5.77
N TRP A 198 -8.30 -4.34 -6.64
CA TRP A 198 -8.10 -5.30 -7.73
C TRP A 198 -6.74 -5.97 -7.57
N VAL A 199 -6.75 -7.19 -7.07
CA VAL A 199 -5.54 -8.01 -6.83
C VAL A 199 -5.32 -8.90 -8.02
N SER A 200 -4.15 -8.82 -8.66
CA SER A 200 -3.80 -9.63 -9.83
C SER A 200 -3.87 -11.11 -9.50
N THR A 201 -4.63 -11.87 -10.28
CA THR A 201 -4.68 -13.34 -10.15
C THR A 201 -3.37 -14.02 -10.51
N THR A 202 -2.51 -13.34 -11.25
CA THR A 202 -1.21 -13.87 -11.69
C THR A 202 -0.13 -13.71 -10.61
N THR A 203 -0.04 -12.54 -10.01
CA THR A 203 1.08 -12.20 -9.10
C THR A 203 0.68 -12.14 -7.63
N GLY A 204 -0.62 -12.07 -7.31
CA GLY A 204 -1.11 -11.82 -5.96
C GLY A 204 -0.82 -10.40 -5.44
N LEU A 205 -0.34 -9.49 -6.29
CA LEU A 205 -0.07 -8.09 -5.95
C LEU A 205 -1.27 -7.21 -6.32
N LEU A 206 -1.40 -6.07 -5.61
CA LEU A 206 -2.41 -5.06 -5.96
C LEU A 206 -2.09 -4.46 -7.32
N LEU A 207 -3.06 -4.48 -8.23
CA LEU A 207 -2.98 -3.85 -9.55
C LEU A 207 -3.61 -2.46 -9.54
N HIS A 208 -4.75 -2.32 -8.86
CA HIS A 208 -5.48 -1.07 -8.74
C HIS A 208 -6.22 -0.99 -7.41
N GLY A 209 -6.35 0.21 -6.87
CA GLY A 209 -7.16 0.50 -5.70
C GLY A 209 -7.79 1.88 -5.78
N GLU A 210 -8.98 2.04 -5.19
CA GLU A 210 -9.71 3.30 -5.12
C GLU A 210 -10.30 3.51 -3.73
N THR A 211 -10.28 4.75 -3.26
CA THR A 211 -11.06 5.19 -2.10
C THR A 211 -12.13 6.17 -2.57
N LEU A 212 -13.38 5.86 -2.27
CA LEU A 212 -14.53 6.68 -2.60
C LEU A 212 -15.07 7.32 -1.31
N ASN A 213 -15.42 8.59 -1.41
CA ASN A 213 -16.12 9.28 -0.32
C ASN A 213 -17.59 8.86 -0.22
N THR A 214 -18.34 9.44 0.71
CA THR A 214 -19.76 9.15 0.94
C THR A 214 -20.66 9.55 -0.22
N GLN A 215 -20.20 10.38 -1.16
CA GLN A 215 -20.88 10.73 -2.41
C GLN A 215 -20.50 9.83 -3.58
N ALA A 216 -19.77 8.73 -3.33
CA ALA A 216 -19.24 7.83 -4.34
C ALA A 216 -18.26 8.50 -5.34
N SER A 217 -17.63 9.61 -4.96
CA SER A 217 -16.56 10.23 -5.74
C SER A 217 -15.22 9.66 -5.34
N VAL A 218 -14.37 9.32 -6.32
CA VAL A 218 -13.01 8.84 -6.07
C VAL A 218 -12.17 9.99 -5.52
N VAL A 219 -11.68 9.85 -4.30
CA VAL A 219 -10.81 10.82 -3.61
C VAL A 219 -9.35 10.39 -3.60
N TYR A 220 -9.10 9.08 -3.72
CA TYR A 220 -7.77 8.52 -3.85
C TYR A 220 -7.81 7.33 -4.79
N SER A 221 -6.78 7.17 -5.61
CA SER A 221 -6.57 5.96 -6.40
C SER A 221 -5.10 5.63 -6.50
N ILE A 222 -4.79 4.34 -6.65
CA ILE A 222 -3.47 3.82 -6.92
C ILE A 222 -3.54 2.81 -8.04
N THR A 223 -2.60 2.85 -8.98
CA THR A 223 -2.52 1.92 -10.11
C THR A 223 -1.08 1.47 -10.30
N ALA A 224 -0.87 0.17 -10.43
CA ALA A 224 0.41 -0.39 -10.85
C ALA A 224 0.60 -0.11 -12.35
N THR A 225 1.59 0.72 -12.69
CA THR A 225 1.93 1.08 -14.07
C THR A 225 2.95 0.12 -14.68
N GLN A 226 3.74 -0.53 -13.82
CA GLN A 226 4.71 -1.56 -14.22
C GLN A 226 4.87 -2.58 -13.09
N THR A 227 4.97 -3.87 -13.45
CA THR A 227 5.36 -4.94 -12.53
C THR A 227 6.31 -5.88 -13.25
N ASP A 228 7.48 -6.11 -12.66
CA ASP A 228 8.48 -7.06 -13.12
C ASP A 228 8.79 -8.03 -11.98
N ILE A 229 8.57 -9.31 -12.20
CA ILE A 229 8.77 -10.40 -11.21
C ILE A 229 10.10 -11.13 -11.39
N SER A 230 11.02 -10.56 -12.17
CA SER A 230 12.38 -11.09 -12.32
C SER A 230 13.25 -10.81 -11.08
N GLU A 231 14.39 -11.49 -11.01
CA GLU A 231 15.41 -11.25 -9.99
C GLU A 231 15.86 -9.78 -10.00
N GLN A 232 15.93 -9.17 -8.83
CA GLN A 232 16.30 -7.78 -8.67
C GLN A 232 17.80 -7.64 -8.42
N ALA A 233 18.48 -6.76 -9.18
CA ALA A 233 19.89 -6.51 -9.02
C ALA A 233 20.21 -5.95 -7.61
N ALA A 234 21.25 -6.49 -6.96
CA ALA A 234 21.69 -6.04 -5.64
C ALA A 234 22.01 -4.54 -5.59
N ASP A 235 22.48 -4.00 -6.73
CA ASP A 235 22.81 -2.58 -6.89
C ASP A 235 21.60 -1.64 -6.68
N ASN A 236 20.38 -2.15 -6.86
CA ASN A 236 19.18 -1.37 -6.58
C ASN A 236 19.05 -1.00 -5.10
N PHE A 237 19.73 -1.71 -4.18
CA PHE A 237 19.63 -1.50 -2.74
C PHE A 237 20.83 -0.73 -2.15
N LYS A 238 21.72 -0.19 -2.98
CA LYS A 238 22.86 0.60 -2.52
C LYS A 238 22.44 1.89 -1.83
N LEU A 239 23.05 2.14 -0.69
CA LEU A 239 23.01 3.42 0.02
C LEU A 239 23.90 4.47 -0.66
N PRO A 240 23.78 5.77 -0.31
CA PRO A 240 24.62 6.83 -0.88
C PRO A 240 26.13 6.64 -0.71
N ASP A 241 26.56 5.87 0.28
CA ASP A 241 27.97 5.52 0.53
C ASP A 241 28.44 4.28 -0.26
N GLY A 242 27.56 3.68 -1.07
CA GLY A 242 27.84 2.52 -1.91
C GLY A 242 27.66 1.17 -1.23
N ARG A 243 27.36 1.13 0.06
CA ARG A 243 27.08 -0.11 0.78
C ARG A 243 25.68 -0.64 0.47
N ILE A 244 25.51 -1.94 0.51
CA ILE A 244 24.22 -2.62 0.58
C ILE A 244 23.98 -2.96 2.06
N PRO A 245 22.87 -2.54 2.68
CA PRO A 245 22.60 -2.88 4.08
C PRO A 245 22.26 -4.38 4.21
N GLU A 246 22.61 -4.94 5.37
CA GLU A 246 22.35 -6.35 5.74
C GLU A 246 21.07 -6.46 6.57
#